data_245573900fb3f58e17855b25846f2762
#
_entry.id   245573900fb3f58e17855b25846f2762
#
_cell.length_a   1.000
_cell.length_b   1.000
_cell.length_c   1.000
_cell.angle_alpha   90.00
_cell.angle_beta   90.00
_cell.angle_gamma   90.00
#
_symmetry.space_group_name_H-M   'P 1'
#
loop_
_entity.id
_entity.type
_entity.pdbx_description
1 polymer ?
#
loop_
_entity_poly.entity_id
_entity_poly.type
_entity_poly.pdbx_seq_one_letter_code
_entity_poly.pdbx_strand_id
1 'polypeptide(L)'
;MACKSCKCGKHAYEKVIEQMDDLTKPFTEEVYSSDTVLRHFNPLAPDHLYKWHADDEDRYIESLNENDWEFQFDNELPQSLEPGKIIYIPKGLIHRLIKGTHNLSISIKS
;
A
#
# COMPACT_ATOMS: atom_id res chain seq x y z
N MET A 1 2.23 7.26 -6.18
CA MET A 1 1.62 7.72 -6.56
C MET A 1 1.27 8.35 -6.81
N ALA A 2 1.14 7.78 -6.57
CA ALA A 2 0.52 8.53 -6.70
C ALA A 2 0.02 8.72 -6.87
N CYS A 3 -0.03 8.29 -6.54
CA CYS A 3 -0.78 8.76 -6.66
C CYS A 3 -1.21 8.90 -6.77
N LYS A 4 -1.22 8.83 -6.64
CA LYS A 4 -1.84 9.26 -6.72
C LYS A 4 -2.19 9.38 -6.98
N SER A 5 -2.18 8.87 -6.76
CA SER A 5 -2.80 9.30 -6.88
C SER A 5 -3.21 9.26 -7.03
N CYS A 6 -3.24 8.92 -6.84
CA CYS A 6 -3.82 9.38 -6.96
C CYS A 6 -4.28 9.45 -7.08
N LYS A 7 -4.39 9.43 -7.06
CA LYS A 7 -4.90 9.92 -7.16
C LYS A 7 -5.17 10.27 -7.53
N CYS A 8 -5.07 10.19 -7.32
CA CYS A 8 -5.47 10.79 -7.62
C CYS A 8 -5.85 10.80 -8.19
N GLY A 9 -5.96 10.68 -8.22
CA GLY A 9 -6.52 10.96 -8.70
C GLY A 9 -6.89 10.52 -9.20
N LYS A 10 -7.20 10.36 -9.41
CA LYS A 10 -7.49 10.18 -9.74
C LYS A 10 -8.03 9.69 -10.34
N HIS A 11 -8.59 9.37 -10.77
CA HIS A 11 -9.04 9.02 -11.20
C HIS A 11 -9.49 8.64 -12.07
N ALA A 12 -9.81 8.67 -12.24
CA ALA A 12 -10.39 8.04 -13.11
C ALA A 12 -9.95 7.87 -14.44
N TYR A 13 -10.16 8.03 -15.25
CA TYR A 13 -9.75 8.43 -16.27
C TYR A 13 -9.07 7.55 -17.18
N GLU A 14 -8.84 7.03 -17.42
CA GLU A 14 -7.75 6.70 -17.82
C GLU A 14 -7.58 5.23 -17.79
N LYS A 15 -8.50 4.42 -18.29
CA LYS A 15 -8.45 2.97 -18.20
C LYS A 15 -7.27 2.34 -18.91
N VAL A 16 -7.00 2.78 -20.12
CA VAL A 16 -5.89 2.22 -20.86
C VAL A 16 -4.57 2.59 -20.20
N ILE A 17 -4.51 3.84 -19.75
CA ILE A 17 -3.32 4.33 -19.08
C ILE A 17 -3.12 3.59 -17.77
N GLU A 18 -4.20 3.28 -17.07
CA GLU A 18 -4.12 2.53 -15.82
C GLU A 18 -3.51 1.16 -16.02
N GLN A 19 -3.77 0.52 -17.13
CA GLN A 19 -3.17 -0.77 -17.38
C GLN A 19 -1.65 -0.66 -17.53
N MET A 20 -1.18 0.40 -18.13
CA MET A 20 0.25 0.62 -18.23
C MET A 20 0.84 0.90 -16.86
N ASP A 21 0.12 1.65 -16.03
CA ASP A 21 0.55 1.90 -14.67
C ASP A 21 0.64 0.61 -13.88
N ASP A 22 -0.30 -0.31 -14.12
CA ASP A 22 -0.31 -1.58 -13.39
C ASP A 22 0.94 -2.39 -13.64
N LEU A 23 1.59 -2.21 -14.77
CA LEU A 23 2.83 -2.92 -15.05
C LEU A 23 3.96 -2.45 -14.14
N THR A 24 3.85 -1.26 -13.59
CA THR A 24 4.88 -0.70 -12.72
C THR A 24 4.49 -0.65 -11.28
N LYS A 25 3.22 -0.86 -10.96
CA LYS A 25 2.75 -0.86 -9.58
C LYS A 25 3.06 -2.19 -8.91
N PRO A 26 3.46 -2.16 -7.65
CA PRO A 26 3.70 -3.41 -6.91
C PRO A 26 2.43 -4.07 -6.40
N PHE A 27 1.26 -3.52 -6.70
CA PHE A 27 0.00 -4.00 -6.15
C PHE A 27 -1.15 -3.77 -7.12
N THR A 28 -2.25 -4.51 -6.90
CA THR A 28 -3.55 -4.21 -7.49
C THR A 28 -4.45 -3.65 -6.41
N GLU A 29 -5.50 -2.94 -6.80
CA GLU A 29 -6.32 -2.23 -5.83
C GLU A 29 -7.80 -2.37 -6.16
N GLU A 30 -8.62 -2.57 -5.13
CA GLU A 30 -10.08 -2.60 -5.24
C GLU A 30 -10.67 -1.57 -4.30
N VAL A 31 -11.71 -0.87 -4.76
CA VAL A 31 -12.43 0.06 -3.88
C VAL A 31 -13.46 -0.74 -3.11
N TYR A 32 -13.36 -0.73 -1.78
CA TYR A 32 -14.29 -1.43 -0.93
C TYR A 32 -15.46 -0.52 -0.51
N SER A 33 -15.15 0.73 -0.17
CA SER A 33 -16.15 1.69 0.23
C SER A 33 -15.63 3.10 -0.06
N SER A 34 -16.37 4.14 0.34
CA SER A 34 -15.96 5.52 0.07
C SER A 34 -14.65 5.89 0.78
N ASP A 35 -14.29 5.20 1.85
CA ASP A 35 -13.08 5.54 2.63
C ASP A 35 -12.09 4.38 2.73
N THR A 36 -12.34 3.26 2.10
CA THR A 36 -11.52 2.06 2.26
C THR A 36 -11.23 1.43 0.92
N VAL A 37 -9.96 1.11 0.70
CA VAL A 37 -9.53 0.36 -0.48
C VAL A 37 -8.80 -0.89 0.00
N LEU A 38 -8.79 -1.91 -0.85
CA LEU A 38 -8.03 -3.14 -0.61
C LEU A 38 -6.89 -3.17 -1.59
N ARG A 39 -5.69 -3.44 -1.11
CA ARG A 39 -4.50 -3.59 -1.96
C ARG A 39 -3.93 -4.98 -1.82
N HIS A 40 -3.56 -5.55 -2.96
CA HIS A 40 -3.00 -6.90 -3.03
C HIS A 40 -1.61 -6.78 -3.63
N PHE A 41 -0.61 -7.15 -2.84
CA PHE A 41 0.79 -7.03 -3.23
C PHE A 41 1.33 -8.38 -3.66
N ASN A 42 2.10 -8.37 -4.74
CA ASN A 42 2.74 -9.56 -5.28
C ASN A 42 4.23 -9.53 -4.92
N PRO A 43 4.76 -10.57 -4.25
CA PRO A 43 6.16 -10.57 -3.86
C PRO A 43 7.13 -10.64 -5.05
N LEU A 44 6.64 -10.93 -6.25
CA LEU A 44 7.48 -10.96 -7.44
C LEU A 44 7.76 -9.59 -8.00
N ALA A 45 7.09 -8.55 -7.50
CA ALA A 45 7.35 -7.18 -7.95
C ALA A 45 8.76 -6.75 -7.53
N PRO A 46 9.43 -5.91 -8.34
CA PRO A 46 10.78 -5.47 -8.01
C PRO A 46 10.85 -4.70 -6.69
N ASP A 47 11.94 -4.91 -5.95
CA ASP A 47 12.11 -4.28 -4.64
C ASP A 47 12.12 -2.76 -4.70
N HIS A 48 12.62 -2.18 -5.79
CA HIS A 48 12.73 -0.73 -5.88
C HIS A 48 11.35 -0.04 -5.87
N LEU A 49 10.26 -0.79 -5.99
CA LEU A 49 8.93 -0.22 -5.89
C LEU A 49 8.47 -0.04 -4.44
N TYR A 50 9.21 -0.59 -3.47
CA TYR A 50 8.87 -0.48 -2.05
C TYR A 50 9.77 0.54 -1.38
N LYS A 51 9.61 1.80 -1.77
CA LYS A 51 10.48 2.88 -1.32
C LYS A 51 9.92 3.58 -0.10
N TRP A 52 10.79 4.27 0.62
CA TRP A 52 10.37 5.19 1.65
C TRP A 52 9.47 6.26 1.04
N HIS A 53 8.33 6.51 1.65
CA HIS A 53 7.40 7.52 1.18
C HIS A 53 6.53 8.01 2.32
N ALA A 54 5.79 9.09 2.07
CA ALA A 54 4.84 9.64 3.02
C ALA A 54 3.53 9.88 2.29
N ASP A 55 2.43 9.76 3.02
CA ASP A 55 1.10 10.03 2.49
C ASP A 55 0.66 11.43 2.86
N ASP A 56 -0.24 12.00 2.09
CA ASP A 56 -0.74 13.34 2.37
C ASP A 56 -2.06 13.33 3.14
N GLU A 57 -2.41 12.22 3.73
CA GLU A 57 -3.56 12.08 4.63
C GLU A 57 -3.28 10.98 5.63
N ASP A 58 -4.00 11.02 6.76
CA ASP A 58 -3.90 9.96 7.77
C ASP A 58 -4.49 8.67 7.21
N ARG A 59 -3.90 7.54 7.55
CA ARG A 59 -4.37 6.24 7.10
C ARG A 59 -4.30 5.21 8.20
N TYR A 60 -5.19 4.22 8.11
CA TYR A 60 -5.15 3.03 8.94
C TYR A 60 -5.01 1.84 8.02
N ILE A 61 -4.05 0.98 8.28
CA ILE A 61 -3.88 -0.23 7.48
C ILE A 61 -4.08 -1.45 8.35
N GLU A 62 -4.60 -2.52 7.74
CA GLU A 62 -4.82 -3.77 8.42
C GLU A 62 -4.50 -4.91 7.46
N SER A 63 -3.65 -5.85 7.89
CA SER A 63 -3.35 -7.02 7.09
C SER A 63 -4.54 -7.98 7.12
N LEU A 64 -4.87 -8.55 5.96
CA LEU A 64 -6.03 -9.42 5.81
C LEU A 64 -5.65 -10.89 5.68
N ASN A 65 -4.37 -11.22 5.60
CA ASN A 65 -3.95 -12.61 5.43
C ASN A 65 -2.63 -12.88 6.11
N GLU A 66 -2.34 -14.16 6.32
CA GLU A 66 -1.03 -14.58 6.83
C GLU A 66 0.03 -14.24 5.81
N ASN A 67 1.14 -13.68 6.28
CA ASN A 67 2.21 -13.25 5.40
C ASN A 67 3.51 -13.09 6.19
N ASP A 68 4.60 -12.84 5.46
CA ASP A 68 5.92 -12.60 6.04
C ASP A 68 6.44 -11.22 5.66
N TRP A 69 5.55 -10.29 5.35
CA TRP A 69 5.93 -8.92 5.07
C TRP A 69 6.09 -8.14 6.37
N GLU A 70 6.79 -7.00 6.27
CA GLU A 70 6.97 -6.10 7.40
C GLU A 70 6.65 -4.68 7.01
N PHE A 71 6.36 -3.85 8.01
CA PHE A 71 6.11 -2.43 7.84
C PHE A 71 7.11 -1.68 8.70
N GLN A 72 7.62 -0.56 8.23
CA GLN A 72 8.60 0.21 8.98
C GLN A 72 8.37 1.70 8.85
N PHE A 73 8.25 2.39 9.98
CA PHE A 73 8.41 3.84 10.03
C PHE A 73 9.91 4.15 10.01
N ASP A 74 10.28 5.31 9.45
CA ASP A 74 11.70 5.62 9.22
C ASP A 74 12.52 5.76 10.50
N ASN A 75 11.87 6.02 11.62
CA ASN A 75 12.56 6.20 12.89
C ASN A 75 12.35 5.01 13.84
N GLU A 76 11.90 3.88 13.32
CA GLU A 76 11.57 2.71 14.13
C GLU A 76 12.09 1.44 13.48
N LEU A 77 12.07 0.36 14.26
CA LEU A 77 12.41 -0.95 13.73
C LEU A 77 11.23 -1.51 12.93
N PRO A 78 11.50 -2.40 11.98
CA PRO A 78 10.41 -3.06 11.25
C PRO A 78 9.50 -3.83 12.18
N GLN A 79 8.22 -3.91 11.82
CA GLN A 79 7.24 -4.69 12.55
C GLN A 79 6.49 -5.60 11.60
N SER A 80 6.06 -6.76 12.08
CA SER A 80 5.34 -7.72 11.27
C SER A 80 3.92 -7.23 11.00
N LEU A 81 3.34 -7.73 9.89
CA LEU A 81 1.98 -7.39 9.49
C LEU A 81 1.05 -8.56 9.79
N GLU A 82 0.87 -8.85 11.07
CA GLU A 82 0.01 -9.94 11.49
C GLU A 82 -1.44 -9.65 11.12
N PRO A 83 -2.20 -10.68 10.70
CA PRO A 83 -3.60 -10.48 10.36
C PRO A 83 -4.38 -9.85 11.52
N GLY A 84 -5.19 -8.85 11.19
CA GLY A 84 -5.98 -8.15 12.19
C GLY A 84 -5.27 -7.03 12.92
N LYS A 85 -3.95 -6.90 12.74
CA LYS A 85 -3.20 -5.82 13.37
C LYS A 85 -3.43 -4.53 12.59
N ILE A 86 -3.84 -3.49 13.29
CA ILE A 86 -4.10 -2.20 12.68
C ILE A 86 -2.94 -1.26 12.98
N ILE A 87 -2.41 -0.63 11.93
CA ILE A 87 -1.33 0.34 12.06
C ILE A 87 -1.86 1.70 11.63
N TYR A 88 -1.73 2.69 12.50
CA TYR A 88 -2.09 4.06 12.18
C TYR A 88 -0.88 4.77 11.58
N ILE A 89 -1.05 5.35 10.39
CA ILE A 89 0.00 6.06 9.67
C ILE A 89 -0.37 7.54 9.62
N PRO A 90 0.26 8.38 10.45
CA PRO A 90 -0.03 9.81 10.40
C PRO A 90 0.38 10.43 9.07
N LYS A 91 -0.36 11.43 8.65
CA LYS A 91 -0.03 12.22 7.49
C LYS A 91 1.41 12.72 7.58
N GLY A 92 2.16 12.54 6.50
CA GLY A 92 3.52 13.07 6.39
C GLY A 92 4.61 12.24 7.04
N LEU A 93 4.26 11.16 7.74
CA LEU A 93 5.27 10.33 8.40
C LEU A 93 5.83 9.32 7.40
N ILE A 94 7.14 9.32 7.23
CA ILE A 94 7.81 8.49 6.25
C ILE A 94 7.81 7.03 6.69
N HIS A 95 7.47 6.14 5.77
CA HIS A 95 7.35 4.72 6.04
C HIS A 95 7.54 3.91 4.77
N ARG A 96 7.60 2.59 4.93
CA ARG A 96 7.71 1.67 3.79
C ARG A 96 7.20 0.29 4.15
N LEU A 97 6.90 -0.50 3.11
CA LEU A 97 6.71 -1.94 3.26
C LEU A 97 8.03 -2.63 2.98
N ILE A 98 8.28 -3.71 3.69
CA ILE A 98 9.43 -4.58 3.42
C ILE A 98 8.85 -5.86 2.86
N LYS A 99 9.25 -6.18 1.65
CA LYS A 99 8.68 -7.29 0.88
C LYS A 99 8.98 -8.63 1.53
N GLY A 100 7.94 -9.47 1.56
CA GLY A 100 8.09 -10.86 1.99
C GLY A 100 8.10 -11.79 0.80
N THR A 101 7.79 -13.07 1.04
CA THR A 101 7.79 -14.10 0.00
C THR A 101 6.39 -14.56 -0.38
N HIS A 102 5.37 -14.15 0.37
CA HIS A 102 3.97 -14.51 0.10
C HIS A 102 3.21 -13.28 -0.39
N ASN A 103 2.05 -13.50 -0.99
CA ASN A 103 1.18 -12.40 -1.34
C ASN A 103 0.69 -11.71 -0.06
N LEU A 104 0.49 -10.41 -0.14
CA LEU A 104 -0.03 -9.62 0.97
C LEU A 104 -1.28 -8.88 0.54
N SER A 105 -2.33 -8.99 1.34
CA SER A 105 -3.54 -8.20 1.14
C SER A 105 -3.75 -7.32 2.35
N ILE A 106 -3.98 -6.02 2.13
CA ILE A 106 -4.24 -5.09 3.22
C ILE A 106 -5.46 -4.24 2.89
N SER A 107 -6.14 -3.79 3.93
CA SER A 107 -7.14 -2.75 3.80
C SER A 107 -6.50 -1.43 4.20
N ILE A 108 -6.86 -0.37 3.50
CA ILE A 108 -6.37 0.97 3.79
C ILE A 108 -7.59 1.86 3.95
N LYS A 109 -7.73 2.42 5.14
CA LYS A 109 -8.84 3.32 5.46
C LYS A 109 -8.30 4.73 5.65
N SER A 110 -8.91 5.67 4.97
CA SER A 110 -8.53 7.09 5.07
C SER A 110 -9.50 7.89 5.91
#